data_8f6b2e2ca7ef59ad490577aba12f1857
#
_entry.id   8f6b2e2ca7ef59ad490577aba12f1857
#
_cell.length_a   1.000
_cell.length_b   1.000
_cell.length_c   1.000
_cell.angle_alpha   90.00
_cell.angle_beta   90.00
_cell.angle_gamma   90.00
#
_symmetry.space_group_name_H-M   'P 1'
#
loop_
_entity.id
_entity.type
_entity.pdbx_description
1 polymer ?
#
loop_
_entity_poly.entity_id
_entity_poly.type
_entity_poly.pdbx_seq_one_letter_code
_entity_poly.pdbx_strand_id
1 'polypeptide(L)'
;IQANIELLSGNRRESLIDRIKGADAITLHAWLDRYETILSERGIRPKTLLDYASKIRAIRRKLPDKPLADISTKEVAAMLNTYVAEGKAASAKLIRSTLVDVFREAIAEGHVATNPVTATRTAKSEVRRSRLTANEYVAIYHAAEPLPIWLRLAMDLAVVTGQRVGDLCRMKWSGINDNHLHIEQGKTGAKLAIPLTLTIDALNISLADTLQKCREASGSETIIASTHHEPLSPKTVSKYFTKARNAS
;
A
#
# COMPACT_ATOMS: atom_id res chain seq x y z
N ILE A 1 -7.86 -36.04 50.32
CA ILE A 1 -8.10 -37.12 49.33
C ILE A 1 -8.48 -36.56 47.98
N GLN A 2 -9.30 -35.51 47.88
CA GLN A 2 -9.74 -34.89 46.63
C GLN A 2 -8.58 -34.20 45.90
N ALA A 3 -7.66 -33.54 46.59
CA ALA A 3 -6.48 -32.87 46.02
C ALA A 3 -5.49 -33.84 45.34
N ASN A 4 -5.40 -35.09 45.84
CA ASN A 4 -4.52 -36.11 45.28
C ASN A 4 -5.10 -36.78 44.02
N ILE A 5 -6.43 -36.78 43.85
CA ILE A 5 -7.08 -37.30 42.67
C ILE A 5 -6.93 -36.31 41.47
N GLU A 6 -6.92 -35.01 41.74
CA GLU A 6 -6.70 -33.99 40.70
C GLU A 6 -5.25 -34.00 40.16
N LEU A 7 -4.27 -34.35 40.98
CA LEU A 7 -2.85 -34.52 40.55
C LEU A 7 -2.64 -35.73 39.66
N LEU A 8 -3.44 -36.76 39.80
CA LEU A 8 -3.32 -38.01 39.01
C LEU A 8 -4.14 -38.01 37.69
N SER A 9 -5.13 -37.13 37.58
CA SER A 9 -6.00 -37.09 36.39
C SER A 9 -5.50 -36.22 35.24
N GLY A 10 -4.39 -35.48 35.41
CA GLY A 10 -3.81 -34.61 34.39
C GLY A 10 -4.71 -33.43 33.98
N ASN A 11 -5.89 -33.32 34.54
CA ASN A 11 -6.87 -32.26 34.25
C ASN A 11 -6.73 -31.15 35.30
N ARG A 12 -5.76 -30.27 35.11
CA ARG A 12 -5.61 -29.05 35.90
C ARG A 12 -6.84 -28.17 35.61
N ARG A 13 -7.82 -28.18 36.54
CA ARG A 13 -8.91 -27.18 36.46
C ARG A 13 -8.25 -25.82 36.63
N GLU A 14 -8.50 -24.93 35.67
CA GLU A 14 -8.07 -23.53 35.78
C GLU A 14 -8.47 -22.99 37.16
N SER A 15 -7.51 -22.36 37.84
CA SER A 15 -7.79 -21.76 39.13
C SER A 15 -8.84 -20.65 38.97
N LEU A 16 -9.62 -20.37 40.01
CA LEU A 16 -10.58 -19.26 40.03
C LEU A 16 -9.92 -17.94 39.58
N ILE A 17 -8.64 -17.76 39.98
CA ILE A 17 -7.81 -16.62 39.60
C ILE A 17 -7.49 -16.61 38.09
N ASP A 18 -7.18 -17.76 37.52
CA ASP A 18 -6.93 -17.87 36.08
C ASP A 18 -8.20 -17.61 35.25
N ARG A 19 -9.35 -18.04 35.76
CA ARG A 19 -10.66 -17.75 35.17
C ARG A 19 -11.05 -16.28 35.26
N ILE A 20 -10.78 -15.62 36.37
CA ILE A 20 -11.03 -14.18 36.55
C ILE A 20 -10.08 -13.38 35.67
N LYS A 21 -8.79 -13.73 35.63
CA LYS A 21 -7.82 -13.09 34.71
C LYS A 21 -8.13 -13.33 33.25
N GLY A 22 -8.69 -14.48 32.89
CA GLY A 22 -9.12 -14.81 31.53
C GLY A 22 -10.40 -14.11 31.10
N ALA A 23 -11.31 -13.78 32.04
CA ALA A 23 -12.56 -13.07 31.75
C ALA A 23 -12.34 -11.61 31.32
N ASP A 24 -11.24 -10.98 31.78
CA ASP A 24 -10.90 -9.60 31.42
C ASP A 24 -9.82 -9.52 30.33
N ALA A 25 -9.34 -10.65 29.80
CA ALA A 25 -8.29 -10.68 28.81
C ALA A 25 -8.81 -10.18 27.43
N ILE A 26 -8.22 -9.10 26.94
CA ILE A 26 -8.55 -8.59 25.61
C ILE A 26 -8.30 -9.64 24.53
N THR A 27 -9.27 -9.85 23.63
CA THR A 27 -9.11 -10.77 22.50
C THR A 27 -8.32 -10.12 21.37
N LEU A 28 -7.79 -10.93 20.43
CA LEU A 28 -7.08 -10.42 19.26
C LEU A 28 -7.95 -9.43 18.47
N HIS A 29 -9.21 -9.74 18.21
CA HIS A 29 -10.06 -8.89 17.41
C HIS A 29 -10.41 -7.57 18.11
N ALA A 30 -10.72 -7.62 19.40
CA ALA A 30 -10.95 -6.41 20.19
C ALA A 30 -9.69 -5.54 20.26
N TRP A 31 -8.50 -6.16 20.39
CA TRP A 31 -7.24 -5.42 20.33
C TRP A 31 -6.99 -4.79 18.95
N LEU A 32 -7.31 -5.48 17.87
CA LEU A 32 -7.16 -4.92 16.52
C LEU A 32 -8.07 -3.70 16.30
N ASP A 33 -9.28 -3.67 16.90
CA ASP A 33 -10.15 -2.48 16.86
C ASP A 33 -9.51 -1.30 17.62
N ARG A 34 -8.96 -1.57 18.81
CA ARG A 34 -8.21 -0.55 19.57
C ARG A 34 -6.98 -0.06 18.80
N TYR A 35 -6.25 -0.97 18.14
CA TYR A 35 -5.09 -0.63 17.33
C TYR A 35 -5.45 0.26 16.12
N GLU A 36 -6.60 0.04 15.46
CA GLU A 36 -7.10 0.93 14.38
C GLU A 36 -7.35 2.35 14.92
N THR A 37 -7.85 2.49 16.15
CA THR A 37 -8.01 3.79 16.83
C THR A 37 -6.64 4.46 17.08
N ILE A 38 -5.67 3.71 17.63
CA ILE A 38 -4.30 4.20 17.83
C ILE A 38 -3.67 4.71 16.52
N LEU A 39 -3.85 3.97 15.42
CA LEU A 39 -3.37 4.42 14.10
C LEU A 39 -3.98 5.75 13.67
N SER A 40 -5.26 5.96 13.94
CA SER A 40 -5.96 7.22 13.62
C SER A 40 -5.43 8.38 14.47
N GLU A 41 -5.15 8.14 15.75
CA GLU A 41 -4.58 9.11 16.70
C GLU A 41 -3.14 9.52 16.32
N ARG A 42 -2.39 8.65 15.64
CA ARG A 42 -1.01 8.93 15.16
C ARG A 42 -0.93 9.92 13.99
N GLY A 43 -2.04 10.44 13.48
CA GLY A 43 -2.05 11.36 12.34
C GLY A 43 -1.54 10.75 11.04
N ILE A 44 -1.70 9.44 10.86
CA ILE A 44 -1.28 8.71 9.67
C ILE A 44 -2.14 9.13 8.47
N ARG A 45 -1.51 9.27 7.30
CA ARG A 45 -2.21 9.66 6.06
C ARG A 45 -3.35 8.69 5.73
N PRO A 46 -4.51 9.18 5.24
CA PRO A 46 -5.70 8.34 4.96
C PRO A 46 -5.40 7.11 4.09
N LYS A 47 -4.56 7.27 3.05
CA LYS A 47 -4.17 6.15 2.19
C LYS A 47 -3.39 5.07 2.95
N THR A 48 -2.54 5.46 3.89
CA THR A 48 -1.78 4.52 4.71
C THR A 48 -2.70 3.79 5.70
N LEU A 49 -3.72 4.48 6.25
CA LEU A 49 -4.76 3.83 7.08
C LEU A 49 -5.52 2.76 6.31
N LEU A 50 -5.90 3.01 5.04
CA LEU A 50 -6.53 2.00 4.19
C LEU A 50 -5.64 0.78 3.96
N ASP A 51 -4.31 0.99 3.81
CA ASP A 51 -3.33 -0.09 3.68
C ASP A 51 -3.20 -0.90 4.99
N TYR A 52 -3.26 -0.26 6.16
CA TYR A 52 -3.33 -0.95 7.46
C TYR A 52 -4.62 -1.73 7.61
N ALA A 53 -5.78 -1.12 7.35
CA ALA A 53 -7.08 -1.78 7.44
C ALA A 53 -7.17 -3.05 6.55
N SER A 54 -6.54 -3.02 5.37
CA SER A 54 -6.45 -4.21 4.51
C SER A 54 -5.66 -5.35 5.16
N LYS A 55 -4.52 -5.04 5.82
CA LYS A 55 -3.67 -6.03 6.52
C LYS A 55 -4.37 -6.54 7.78
N ILE A 56 -5.02 -5.66 8.54
CA ILE A 56 -5.79 -6.02 9.74
C ILE A 56 -6.92 -6.99 9.39
N ARG A 57 -7.67 -6.73 8.32
CA ARG A 57 -8.68 -7.68 7.81
C ARG A 57 -8.08 -9.03 7.43
N ALA A 58 -6.87 -9.05 6.85
CA ALA A 58 -6.18 -10.30 6.53
C ALA A 58 -5.76 -11.06 7.79
N ILE A 59 -5.32 -10.37 8.84
CA ILE A 59 -5.00 -10.95 10.15
C ILE A 59 -6.24 -11.55 10.78
N ARG A 60 -7.35 -10.80 10.87
CA ARG A 60 -8.63 -11.28 11.41
C ARG A 60 -9.15 -12.55 10.74
N ARG A 61 -8.96 -12.70 9.45
CA ARG A 61 -9.42 -13.91 8.71
C ARG A 61 -8.56 -15.14 8.96
N LYS A 62 -7.31 -14.97 9.32
CA LYS A 62 -6.32 -16.07 9.34
C LYS A 62 -5.90 -16.46 10.76
N LEU A 63 -6.04 -15.59 11.73
CA LEU A 63 -5.80 -15.90 13.14
C LEU A 63 -7.13 -16.01 13.89
N PRO A 64 -7.24 -16.97 14.84
CA PRO A 64 -8.45 -17.13 15.65
C PRO A 64 -8.64 -15.94 16.59
N ASP A 65 -9.89 -15.59 16.87
CA ASP A 65 -10.22 -14.65 17.95
C ASP A 65 -10.16 -15.34 19.30
N LYS A 66 -9.08 -15.09 20.03
CA LYS A 66 -8.83 -15.63 21.36
C LYS A 66 -8.03 -14.60 22.17
N PRO A 67 -7.84 -14.81 23.49
CA PRO A 67 -7.03 -13.91 24.29
C PRO A 67 -5.70 -13.59 23.61
N LEU A 68 -5.34 -12.30 23.55
CA LEU A 68 -4.17 -11.82 22.80
C LEU A 68 -2.87 -12.46 23.32
N ALA A 69 -2.80 -12.72 24.63
CA ALA A 69 -1.67 -13.39 25.28
C ALA A 69 -1.46 -14.84 24.83
N ASP A 70 -2.53 -15.49 24.33
CA ASP A 70 -2.50 -16.89 23.89
C ASP A 70 -2.12 -17.05 22.41
N ILE A 71 -1.96 -15.95 21.69
CA ILE A 71 -1.48 -16.00 20.30
C ILE A 71 -0.01 -16.44 20.29
N SER A 72 0.22 -17.63 19.78
CA SER A 72 1.55 -18.25 19.77
C SER A 72 2.37 -17.87 18.52
N THR A 73 3.69 -17.92 18.67
CA THR A 73 4.63 -17.79 17.52
C THR A 73 4.35 -18.82 16.44
N LYS A 74 3.92 -20.05 16.83
CA LYS A 74 3.58 -21.13 15.88
C LYS A 74 2.42 -20.75 14.99
N GLU A 75 1.35 -20.18 15.54
CA GLU A 75 0.17 -19.75 14.77
C GLU A 75 0.49 -18.60 13.83
N VAL A 76 1.24 -17.61 14.30
CA VAL A 76 1.71 -16.51 13.45
C VAL A 76 2.59 -17.02 12.31
N ALA A 77 3.53 -17.93 12.60
CA ALA A 77 4.38 -18.52 11.57
C ALA A 77 3.57 -19.33 10.54
N ALA A 78 2.62 -20.15 11.00
CA ALA A 78 1.72 -20.90 10.13
C ALA A 78 0.92 -19.98 9.21
N MET A 79 0.32 -18.92 9.76
CA MET A 79 -0.40 -17.91 8.97
C MET A 79 0.51 -17.26 7.90
N LEU A 80 1.71 -16.83 8.25
CA LEU A 80 2.65 -16.21 7.31
C LEU A 80 3.07 -17.19 6.21
N ASN A 81 3.28 -18.47 6.56
CA ASN A 81 3.65 -19.51 5.63
C ASN A 81 2.55 -19.79 4.59
N THR A 82 1.25 -19.65 4.94
CA THR A 82 0.17 -19.79 3.94
C THR A 82 0.32 -18.76 2.82
N TYR A 83 0.69 -17.51 3.13
CA TYR A 83 0.93 -16.48 2.11
C TYR A 83 2.17 -16.79 1.26
N VAL A 84 3.21 -17.37 1.85
CA VAL A 84 4.42 -17.77 1.12
C VAL A 84 4.10 -18.90 0.16
N ALA A 85 3.37 -19.92 0.60
CA ALA A 85 2.91 -21.04 -0.22
C ALA A 85 2.02 -20.60 -1.39
N GLU A 86 1.22 -19.54 -1.19
CA GLU A 86 0.41 -18.91 -2.24
C GLU A 86 1.24 -18.01 -3.20
N GLY A 87 2.57 -17.97 -3.10
CA GLY A 87 3.43 -17.09 -3.90
C GLY A 87 3.38 -15.60 -3.50
N LYS A 88 2.75 -15.27 -2.37
CA LYS A 88 2.53 -13.90 -1.88
C LYS A 88 3.54 -13.49 -0.80
N ALA A 89 4.82 -13.80 -0.98
CA ALA A 89 5.89 -13.53 0.00
C ALA A 89 5.99 -12.03 0.39
N ALA A 90 5.75 -11.11 -0.56
CA ALA A 90 5.71 -9.67 -0.28
C ALA A 90 4.57 -9.30 0.67
N SER A 91 3.38 -9.90 0.50
CA SER A 91 2.24 -9.70 1.42
C SER A 91 2.53 -10.27 2.81
N ALA A 92 3.14 -11.46 2.90
CA ALA A 92 3.58 -12.05 4.16
C ALA A 92 4.52 -11.10 4.92
N LYS A 93 5.50 -10.50 4.23
CA LYS A 93 6.43 -9.52 4.81
C LYS A 93 5.70 -8.30 5.38
N LEU A 94 4.75 -7.74 4.62
CA LEU A 94 3.99 -6.56 5.05
C LEU A 94 3.06 -6.88 6.24
N ILE A 95 2.37 -8.02 6.22
CA ILE A 95 1.51 -8.46 7.31
C ILE A 95 2.34 -8.72 8.57
N ARG A 96 3.51 -9.38 8.44
CA ARG A 96 4.44 -9.58 9.55
C ARG A 96 4.86 -8.26 10.18
N SER A 97 5.24 -7.27 9.37
CA SER A 97 5.62 -5.94 9.86
C SER A 97 4.47 -5.26 10.63
N THR A 98 3.25 -5.38 10.12
CA THR A 98 2.06 -4.86 10.82
C THR A 98 1.82 -5.59 12.14
N LEU A 99 1.90 -6.92 12.17
CA LEU A 99 1.74 -7.70 13.41
C LEU A 99 2.81 -7.37 14.45
N VAL A 100 4.06 -7.13 14.04
CA VAL A 100 5.12 -6.68 14.96
C VAL A 100 4.71 -5.38 15.65
N ASP A 101 4.13 -4.43 14.89
CA ASP A 101 3.68 -3.16 15.45
C ASP A 101 2.44 -3.34 16.36
N VAL A 102 1.46 -4.15 15.94
CA VAL A 102 0.27 -4.51 16.73
C VAL A 102 0.66 -5.04 18.12
N PHE A 103 1.57 -6.01 18.15
CA PHE A 103 2.02 -6.58 19.44
C PHE A 103 2.96 -5.66 20.23
N ARG A 104 3.69 -4.76 19.56
CA ARG A 104 4.48 -3.73 20.25
C ARG A 104 3.57 -2.77 21.02
N GLU A 105 2.49 -2.31 20.40
CA GLU A 105 1.50 -1.47 21.08
C GLU A 105 0.81 -2.22 22.22
N ALA A 106 0.50 -3.51 22.02
CA ALA A 106 -0.08 -4.35 23.07
C ALA A 106 0.83 -4.51 24.28
N ILE A 107 2.14 -4.57 24.07
CA ILE A 107 3.13 -4.55 25.17
C ILE A 107 3.11 -3.19 25.87
N ALA A 108 3.06 -2.10 25.11
CA ALA A 108 3.05 -0.75 25.65
C ALA A 108 1.80 -0.47 26.52
N GLU A 109 0.63 -1.03 26.15
CA GLU A 109 -0.60 -0.96 26.95
C GLU A 109 -0.71 -2.07 28.03
N GLY A 110 0.31 -2.94 28.17
CA GLY A 110 0.39 -3.95 29.23
C GLY A 110 -0.46 -5.21 29.01
N HIS A 111 -1.01 -5.42 27.82
CA HIS A 111 -1.86 -6.58 27.50
C HIS A 111 -1.08 -7.88 27.30
N VAL A 112 0.18 -7.80 26.87
CA VAL A 112 1.07 -8.95 26.68
C VAL A 112 2.49 -8.61 27.12
N ALA A 113 3.23 -9.60 27.61
CA ALA A 113 4.62 -9.42 28.07
C ALA A 113 5.64 -9.53 26.91
N THR A 114 5.31 -10.27 25.87
CA THR A 114 6.23 -10.56 24.76
C THR A 114 5.54 -10.47 23.41
N ASN A 115 6.35 -10.25 22.36
CA ASN A 115 5.84 -10.19 20.99
C ASN A 115 6.09 -11.54 20.29
N PRO A 116 5.05 -12.36 20.04
CA PRO A 116 5.20 -13.67 19.43
C PRO A 116 5.66 -13.62 17.94
N VAL A 117 5.60 -12.43 17.33
CA VAL A 117 5.95 -12.26 15.92
C VAL A 117 7.45 -12.12 15.71
N THR A 118 8.20 -11.62 16.70
CA THR A 118 9.63 -11.32 16.58
C THR A 118 10.46 -12.54 16.23
N ALA A 119 10.14 -13.70 16.79
CA ALA A 119 10.81 -14.98 16.52
C ALA A 119 10.46 -15.60 15.16
N THR A 120 9.46 -15.06 14.43
CA THR A 120 9.11 -15.57 13.10
C THR A 120 10.10 -15.10 12.02
N ARG A 121 10.31 -15.92 10.99
CA ARG A 121 11.17 -15.55 9.86
C ARG A 121 10.47 -14.53 8.95
N THR A 122 11.26 -13.56 8.46
CA THR A 122 10.79 -12.67 7.40
C THR A 122 10.85 -13.40 6.05
N ALA A 123 9.73 -13.43 5.33
CA ALA A 123 9.69 -14.02 3.99
C ALA A 123 10.62 -13.27 3.04
N LYS A 124 11.43 -14.02 2.29
CA LYS A 124 12.25 -13.47 1.20
C LYS A 124 11.34 -13.21 0.02
N SER A 125 11.23 -11.95 -0.40
CA SER A 125 10.55 -11.58 -1.63
C SER A 125 11.59 -11.14 -2.66
N GLU A 126 11.60 -11.75 -3.81
CA GLU A 126 12.38 -11.26 -4.94
C GLU A 126 11.76 -9.97 -5.46
N VAL A 127 12.56 -8.93 -5.55
CA VAL A 127 12.16 -7.68 -6.17
C VAL A 127 12.47 -7.79 -7.66
N ARG A 128 11.50 -8.18 -8.46
CA ARG A 128 11.62 -8.11 -9.93
C ARG A 128 11.47 -6.65 -10.35
N ARG A 129 12.60 -6.00 -10.57
CA ARG A 129 12.63 -4.67 -11.18
C ARG A 129 12.73 -4.85 -12.68
N SER A 130 11.65 -4.62 -13.42
CA SER A 130 11.72 -4.39 -14.86
C SER A 130 11.79 -2.88 -15.10
N ARG A 131 12.73 -2.46 -15.92
CA ARG A 131 12.79 -1.10 -16.47
C ARG A 131 12.22 -1.15 -17.86
N LEU A 132 11.36 -0.20 -18.18
CA LEU A 132 10.85 -0.04 -19.52
C LEU A 132 11.99 0.47 -20.41
N THR A 133 12.28 -0.20 -21.49
CA THR A 133 13.19 0.27 -22.55
C THR A 133 12.47 1.28 -23.46
N ALA A 134 13.22 2.05 -24.25
CA ALA A 134 12.64 2.96 -25.22
C ALA A 134 11.75 2.21 -26.24
N ASN A 135 12.19 1.04 -26.70
CA ASN A 135 11.42 0.22 -27.65
C ASN A 135 10.11 -0.29 -27.04
N GLU A 136 10.14 -0.78 -25.79
CA GLU A 136 8.92 -1.20 -25.08
C GLU A 136 7.98 -0.01 -24.85
N TYR A 137 8.51 1.17 -24.52
CA TYR A 137 7.68 2.37 -24.41
C TYR A 137 6.96 2.67 -25.72
N VAL A 138 7.69 2.68 -26.85
CA VAL A 138 7.12 2.93 -28.17
C VAL A 138 6.07 1.89 -28.55
N ALA A 139 6.32 0.61 -28.27
CA ALA A 139 5.34 -0.46 -28.52
C ALA A 139 4.05 -0.25 -27.72
N ILE A 140 4.16 0.08 -26.42
CA ILE A 140 2.99 0.37 -25.58
C ILE A 140 2.26 1.64 -26.05
N TYR A 141 3.01 2.65 -26.48
CA TYR A 141 2.46 3.91 -26.99
C TYR A 141 1.61 3.69 -28.24
N HIS A 142 2.07 2.87 -29.18
CA HIS A 142 1.29 2.47 -30.36
C HIS A 142 0.08 1.61 -29.98
N ALA A 143 0.23 0.66 -29.06
CA ALA A 143 -0.89 -0.15 -28.57
C ALA A 143 -1.95 0.69 -27.81
N ALA A 144 -1.59 1.88 -27.36
CA ALA A 144 -2.52 2.84 -26.73
C ALA A 144 -3.33 3.65 -27.77
N GLU A 145 -3.07 3.54 -29.06
CA GLU A 145 -3.73 4.35 -30.11
C GLU A 145 -5.27 4.20 -30.12
N PRO A 146 -5.87 3.00 -30.00
CA PRO A 146 -7.33 2.84 -29.94
C PRO A 146 -7.92 3.21 -28.56
N LEU A 147 -7.11 3.63 -27.59
CA LEU A 147 -7.53 4.06 -26.27
C LEU A 147 -7.69 5.59 -26.21
N PRO A 148 -8.34 6.14 -25.15
CA PRO A 148 -8.51 7.58 -25.04
C PRO A 148 -7.16 8.33 -25.10
N ILE A 149 -7.12 9.43 -25.86
CA ILE A 149 -5.91 10.21 -26.15
C ILE A 149 -5.15 10.64 -24.88
N TRP A 150 -5.87 10.93 -23.80
CA TRP A 150 -5.26 11.33 -22.53
C TRP A 150 -4.27 10.28 -21.99
N LEU A 151 -4.38 8.99 -22.39
CA LEU A 151 -3.42 7.97 -21.95
C LEU A 151 -2.04 8.22 -22.56
N ARG A 152 -1.97 8.46 -23.86
CA ARG A 152 -0.69 8.76 -24.54
C ARG A 152 -0.09 10.06 -24.00
N LEU A 153 -0.93 11.09 -23.79
CA LEU A 153 -0.50 12.35 -23.17
C LEU A 153 0.03 12.15 -21.74
N ALA A 154 -0.62 11.28 -20.94
CA ALA A 154 -0.14 10.94 -19.62
C ALA A 154 1.18 10.14 -19.66
N MET A 155 1.38 9.30 -20.68
CA MET A 155 2.64 8.57 -20.89
C MET A 155 3.78 9.53 -21.24
N ASP A 156 3.57 10.44 -22.19
CA ASP A 156 4.56 11.46 -22.58
C ASP A 156 4.92 12.35 -21.40
N LEU A 157 3.91 12.85 -20.67
CA LEU A 157 4.10 13.67 -19.48
C LEU A 157 4.85 12.91 -18.39
N ALA A 158 4.57 11.61 -18.20
CA ALA A 158 5.27 10.78 -17.22
C ALA A 158 6.76 10.61 -17.55
N VAL A 159 7.07 10.37 -18.82
CA VAL A 159 8.44 10.15 -19.27
C VAL A 159 9.24 11.44 -19.21
N VAL A 160 8.70 12.56 -19.72
CA VAL A 160 9.44 13.83 -19.77
C VAL A 160 9.62 14.44 -18.38
N THR A 161 8.67 14.28 -17.45
CA THR A 161 8.76 14.87 -16.11
C THR A 161 9.34 13.92 -15.07
N GLY A 162 9.36 12.61 -15.31
CA GLY A 162 9.76 11.58 -14.33
C GLY A 162 8.82 11.48 -13.12
N GLN A 163 7.61 12.02 -13.20
CA GLN A 163 6.71 12.07 -12.05
C GLN A 163 5.87 10.81 -11.88
N ARG A 164 5.48 10.52 -10.64
CA ARG A 164 4.59 9.40 -10.33
C ARG A 164 3.20 9.67 -10.88
N VAL A 165 2.47 8.61 -11.26
CA VAL A 165 1.11 8.72 -11.79
C VAL A 165 0.17 9.54 -10.86
N GLY A 166 0.33 9.43 -9.54
CA GLY A 166 -0.46 10.24 -8.61
C GLY A 166 -0.12 11.73 -8.64
N ASP A 167 1.10 12.08 -8.98
CA ASP A 167 1.54 13.47 -9.13
C ASP A 167 1.09 14.02 -10.49
N LEU A 168 1.18 13.22 -11.56
CA LEU A 168 0.66 13.56 -12.89
C LEU A 168 -0.84 13.93 -12.85
N CYS A 169 -1.66 13.11 -12.17
CA CYS A 169 -3.10 13.37 -12.06
C CYS A 169 -3.45 14.65 -11.27
N ARG A 170 -2.51 15.20 -10.53
CA ARG A 170 -2.69 16.44 -9.74
C ARG A 170 -2.07 17.68 -10.38
N MET A 171 -1.32 17.53 -11.48
CA MET A 171 -0.76 18.67 -12.19
C MET A 171 -1.87 19.58 -12.70
N LYS A 172 -1.76 20.88 -12.39
CA LYS A 172 -2.72 21.91 -12.80
C LYS A 172 -2.05 22.92 -13.70
N TRP A 173 -2.84 23.54 -14.57
CA TRP A 173 -2.39 24.62 -15.43
C TRP A 173 -1.90 25.83 -14.62
N SER A 174 -2.48 26.09 -13.46
CA SER A 174 -2.04 27.13 -12.53
C SER A 174 -0.63 26.89 -11.94
N GLY A 175 -0.08 25.69 -12.08
CA GLY A 175 1.30 25.39 -11.71
C GLY A 175 2.34 25.80 -12.75
N ILE A 176 1.92 26.29 -13.93
CA ILE A 176 2.83 26.75 -14.97
C ILE A 176 3.05 28.26 -14.81
N ASN A 177 4.22 28.65 -14.38
CA ASN A 177 4.66 30.04 -14.31
C ASN A 177 6.18 30.13 -14.48
N ASP A 178 6.69 31.32 -14.81
CA ASP A 178 8.13 31.62 -14.98
C ASP A 178 8.87 30.59 -15.85
N ASN A 179 8.23 30.13 -16.94
CA ASN A 179 8.77 29.11 -17.84
C ASN A 179 9.07 27.75 -17.16
N HIS A 180 8.40 27.44 -16.03
CA HIS A 180 8.53 26.19 -15.30
C HIS A 180 7.15 25.60 -14.98
N LEU A 181 7.11 24.26 -14.91
CA LEU A 181 6.02 23.50 -14.31
C LEU A 181 6.35 23.20 -12.85
N HIS A 182 5.64 23.85 -11.93
CA HIS A 182 5.78 23.64 -10.49
C HIS A 182 4.92 22.50 -10.00
N ILE A 183 5.54 21.57 -9.25
CA ILE A 183 4.89 20.36 -8.76
C ILE A 183 5.25 20.15 -7.29
N GLU A 184 4.26 19.84 -6.46
CA GLU A 184 4.48 19.31 -5.13
C GLU A 184 4.19 17.81 -5.13
N GLN A 185 5.21 16.99 -4.85
CA GLN A 185 5.08 15.54 -4.84
C GLN A 185 4.27 15.07 -3.63
N GLY A 186 3.13 14.41 -3.85
CA GLY A 186 2.24 13.98 -2.78
C GLY A 186 2.81 12.93 -1.83
N LYS A 187 3.80 12.14 -2.26
CA LYS A 187 4.42 11.13 -1.40
C LYS A 187 5.50 11.70 -0.49
N THR A 188 6.27 12.66 -0.96
CA THR A 188 7.46 13.19 -0.28
C THR A 188 7.29 14.62 0.21
N GLY A 189 6.33 15.37 -0.34
CA GLY A 189 6.18 16.82 -0.12
C GLY A 189 7.27 17.65 -0.85
N ALA A 190 8.12 17.02 -1.66
CA ALA A 190 9.16 17.72 -2.39
C ALA A 190 8.53 18.65 -3.43
N LYS A 191 8.98 19.90 -3.46
CA LYS A 191 8.61 20.91 -4.45
C LYS A 191 9.64 20.94 -5.55
N LEU A 192 9.17 20.84 -6.79
CA LEU A 192 10.00 20.81 -8.00
C LEU A 192 9.56 21.92 -8.94
N ALA A 193 10.52 22.55 -9.62
CA ALA A 193 10.29 23.43 -10.75
C ALA A 193 10.95 22.78 -11.98
N ILE A 194 10.14 22.30 -12.92
CA ILE A 194 10.60 21.60 -14.12
C ILE A 194 10.59 22.59 -15.28
N PRO A 195 11.74 22.90 -15.92
CA PRO A 195 11.78 23.83 -17.03
C PRO A 195 10.96 23.33 -18.23
N LEU A 196 10.16 24.18 -18.83
CA LEU A 196 9.32 23.80 -20.00
C LEU A 196 10.15 23.41 -21.22
N THR A 197 11.44 23.79 -21.26
CA THR A 197 12.39 23.43 -22.31
C THR A 197 12.91 21.99 -22.21
N LEU A 198 12.49 21.22 -21.21
CA LEU A 198 12.94 19.83 -21.01
C LEU A 198 12.53 18.94 -22.18
N THR A 199 13.49 18.19 -22.74
CA THR A 199 13.30 17.24 -23.85
C THR A 199 13.85 15.86 -23.50
N ILE A 200 13.33 14.85 -24.19
CA ILE A 200 13.85 13.48 -24.19
C ILE A 200 14.12 13.11 -25.64
N ASP A 201 15.32 13.39 -26.12
CA ASP A 201 15.71 13.28 -27.53
C ASP A 201 15.53 11.86 -28.06
N ALA A 202 15.84 10.83 -27.26
CA ALA A 202 15.70 9.42 -27.63
C ALA A 202 14.26 9.01 -28.00
N LEU A 203 13.26 9.78 -27.58
CA LEU A 203 11.83 9.53 -27.87
C LEU A 203 11.20 10.69 -28.65
N ASN A 204 11.95 11.73 -28.94
CA ASN A 204 11.46 12.97 -29.56
C ASN A 204 10.26 13.57 -28.81
N ILE A 205 10.34 13.63 -27.47
CA ILE A 205 9.30 14.18 -26.60
C ILE A 205 9.83 15.46 -25.96
N SER A 206 9.09 16.57 -26.09
CA SER A 206 9.33 17.81 -25.36
C SER A 206 8.20 18.06 -24.35
N LEU A 207 8.53 18.69 -23.21
CA LEU A 207 7.52 19.07 -22.22
C LEU A 207 6.58 20.14 -22.78
N ALA A 208 7.12 21.13 -23.51
CA ALA A 208 6.32 22.18 -24.11
C ALA A 208 5.28 21.63 -25.10
N ASP A 209 5.71 20.77 -26.05
CA ASP A 209 4.78 20.16 -27.02
C ASP A 209 3.78 19.23 -26.35
N THR A 210 4.19 18.48 -25.33
CA THR A 210 3.28 17.62 -24.57
C THR A 210 2.21 18.45 -23.86
N LEU A 211 2.59 19.56 -23.24
CA LEU A 211 1.63 20.48 -22.60
C LEU A 211 0.70 21.13 -23.62
N GLN A 212 1.20 21.51 -24.78
CA GLN A 212 0.37 22.04 -25.89
C GLN A 212 -0.72 21.03 -26.30
N LYS A 213 -0.33 19.77 -26.55
CA LYS A 213 -1.27 18.68 -26.89
C LYS A 213 -2.26 18.42 -25.75
N CYS A 214 -1.81 18.48 -24.49
CA CYS A 214 -2.70 18.35 -23.34
C CYS A 214 -3.72 19.48 -23.28
N ARG A 215 -3.34 20.73 -23.63
CA ARG A 215 -4.24 21.90 -23.64
C ARG A 215 -5.31 21.76 -24.71
N GLU A 216 -4.95 21.26 -25.88
CA GLU A 216 -5.88 21.00 -26.99
C GLU A 216 -6.87 19.90 -26.67
N ALA A 217 -6.44 18.88 -25.91
CA ALA A 217 -7.27 17.73 -25.54
C ALA A 217 -8.09 17.91 -24.26
N SER A 218 -7.74 18.86 -23.41
CA SER A 218 -8.32 19.00 -22.06
C SER A 218 -8.94 20.37 -21.83
N GLY A 219 -10.23 20.40 -21.50
CA GLY A 219 -10.94 21.58 -21.01
C GLY A 219 -10.99 21.68 -19.46
N SER A 220 -10.14 20.94 -18.74
CA SER A 220 -10.10 20.84 -17.29
C SER A 220 -9.09 21.81 -16.65
N GLU A 221 -9.18 22.04 -15.34
CA GLU A 221 -8.13 22.71 -14.58
C GLU A 221 -6.85 21.87 -14.45
N THR A 222 -6.96 20.52 -14.56
CA THR A 222 -5.82 19.61 -14.57
C THR A 222 -5.23 19.45 -15.98
N ILE A 223 -3.90 19.24 -16.05
CA ILE A 223 -3.18 19.10 -17.31
C ILE A 223 -3.67 17.89 -18.10
N ILE A 224 -3.91 16.75 -17.40
CA ILE A 224 -4.55 15.57 -18.00
C ILE A 224 -5.94 15.39 -17.41
N ALA A 225 -6.91 15.14 -18.28
CA ALA A 225 -8.30 14.91 -17.90
C ALA A 225 -8.94 13.80 -18.76
N SER A 226 -10.08 13.30 -18.30
CA SER A 226 -10.88 12.35 -19.08
C SER A 226 -11.48 13.02 -20.33
N THR A 227 -12.06 12.22 -21.22
CA THR A 227 -12.81 12.72 -22.40
C THR A 227 -14.03 13.58 -22.02
N HIS A 228 -14.44 13.55 -20.76
CA HIS A 228 -15.50 14.39 -20.19
C HIS A 228 -14.96 15.57 -19.38
N HIS A 229 -13.69 15.91 -19.57
CA HIS A 229 -12.98 17.00 -18.86
C HIS A 229 -12.89 16.85 -17.34
N GLU A 230 -13.11 15.64 -16.81
CA GLU A 230 -13.01 15.32 -15.38
C GLU A 230 -11.58 14.94 -14.99
N PRO A 231 -11.12 15.30 -13.78
CA PRO A 231 -9.82 14.88 -13.27
C PRO A 231 -9.65 13.36 -13.28
N LEU A 232 -8.52 12.88 -13.75
CA LEU A 232 -8.21 11.45 -13.80
C LEU A 232 -7.73 10.92 -12.46
N SER A 233 -8.23 9.75 -12.06
CA SER A 233 -7.67 9.04 -10.91
C SER A 233 -6.39 8.27 -11.28
N PRO A 234 -5.41 8.15 -10.38
CA PRO A 234 -4.22 7.32 -10.61
C PRO A 234 -4.55 5.85 -10.93
N LYS A 235 -5.67 5.35 -10.38
CA LYS A 235 -6.17 3.99 -10.65
C LYS A 235 -6.64 3.85 -12.09
N THR A 236 -7.34 4.85 -12.60
CA THR A 236 -7.81 4.89 -13.98
C THR A 236 -6.63 4.88 -14.96
N VAL A 237 -5.66 5.77 -14.76
CA VAL A 237 -4.47 5.85 -15.62
C VAL A 237 -3.70 4.53 -15.60
N SER A 238 -3.44 3.96 -14.43
CA SER A 238 -2.73 2.68 -14.29
C SER A 238 -3.49 1.51 -14.95
N LYS A 239 -4.83 1.49 -14.88
CA LYS A 239 -5.67 0.47 -15.53
C LYS A 239 -5.53 0.53 -17.06
N TYR A 240 -5.63 1.72 -17.63
CA TYR A 240 -5.54 1.88 -19.07
C TYR A 240 -4.12 1.65 -19.60
N PHE A 241 -3.09 2.08 -18.86
CA PHE A 241 -1.71 1.74 -19.17
C PHE A 241 -1.47 0.21 -19.16
N THR A 242 -2.02 -0.49 -18.18
CA THR A 242 -1.94 -1.96 -18.14
C THR A 242 -2.63 -2.59 -19.34
N LYS A 243 -3.78 -2.03 -19.79
CA LYS A 243 -4.48 -2.49 -21.01
C LYS A 243 -3.61 -2.32 -22.26
N ALA A 244 -2.98 -1.16 -22.44
CA ALA A 244 -2.07 -0.91 -23.55
C ALA A 244 -0.85 -1.84 -23.51
N ARG A 245 -0.21 -1.97 -22.34
CA ARG A 245 0.97 -2.83 -22.15
C ARG A 245 0.67 -4.31 -22.44
N ASN A 246 -0.52 -4.79 -22.12
CA ASN A 246 -0.88 -6.20 -22.37
C ASN A 246 -1.26 -6.44 -23.84
N ALA A 247 -1.43 -5.40 -24.63
CA ALA A 247 -1.74 -5.45 -26.06
C ALA A 247 -0.50 -5.15 -26.94
N SER A 248 0.62 -4.72 -26.33
CA SER A 248 1.92 -4.50 -26.99
C SER A 248 2.77 -5.80 -26.93
#